data_34f7953e6c5b9fed81f47a62a855d5f4
#
_entry.id   34f7953e6c5b9fed81f47a62a855d5f4
#
_cell.length_a   1.000
_cell.length_b   1.000
_cell.length_c   1.000
_cell.angle_alpha   90.00
_cell.angle_beta   90.00
_cell.angle_gamma   90.00
#
_symmetry.space_group_name_H-M   'P 1'
#
loop_
_entity.id
_entity.type
_entity.pdbx_description
1 polymer ?
#
loop_
_entity_poly.entity_id
_entity_poly.type
_entity_poly.pdbx_seq_one_letter_code
_entity_poly.pdbx_strand_id
1 'polypeptide(L)'
;AYYSAHEDELEDALRRLQNDEQYCQMVRKDLSMLEGEKMGLREDIENCVNRRHNVKNISIIGVVAIIAILIYMGVSGKIVPSGDNYLLTVMLFIMTVFIVFMFVLNRNAVYTMKLSEKKLNRAIMLQNKVKIKYINTVNTIEYQYAKYGIKNSYDFANAYEMYLDDKKERER
;
A
#
# COMPACT_ATOMS: atom_id res chain seq x y z
N ALA A 1 20.25 45.95 8.44
CA ALA A 1 20.04 46.07 9.90
C ALA A 1 19.59 44.78 10.57
N TYR A 2 18.70 43.95 9.94
CA TYR A 2 18.20 42.67 10.51
C TYR A 2 19.32 41.61 10.57
N TYR A 3 20.11 41.48 9.51
CA TYR A 3 21.20 40.50 9.42
C TYR A 3 22.35 40.74 10.41
N SER A 4 22.63 42.00 10.77
CA SER A 4 23.71 42.34 11.69
C SER A 4 23.42 42.07 13.18
N ALA A 5 22.17 41.91 13.54
CA ALA A 5 21.76 41.71 14.93
C ALA A 5 21.69 40.24 15.37
N HIS A 6 21.64 39.29 14.41
CA HIS A 6 21.29 37.87 14.69
C HIS A 6 22.11 36.92 13.79
N GLU A 7 23.43 37.12 13.65
CA GLU A 7 24.26 36.37 12.70
C GLU A 7 24.28 34.87 12.99
N ASP A 8 24.43 34.45 14.25
CA ASP A 8 24.41 33.06 14.66
C ASP A 8 23.03 32.41 14.43
N GLU A 9 21.94 33.18 14.64
CA GLU A 9 20.58 32.71 14.38
C GLU A 9 20.30 32.56 12.88
N LEU A 10 20.93 33.36 12.03
CA LEU A 10 20.77 33.31 10.58
C LEU A 10 21.45 32.08 9.96
N GLU A 11 22.65 31.73 10.43
CA GLU A 11 23.34 30.52 9.98
C GLU A 11 22.53 29.26 10.35
N ASP A 12 22.08 29.20 11.61
CA ASP A 12 21.21 28.09 12.06
C ASP A 12 19.88 28.03 11.29
N ALA A 13 19.27 29.17 10.98
CA ALA A 13 18.03 29.24 10.19
C ALA A 13 18.25 28.74 8.76
N LEU A 14 19.35 29.14 8.10
CA LEU A 14 19.72 28.66 6.78
C LEU A 14 19.93 27.16 6.76
N ARG A 15 20.66 26.62 7.72
CA ARG A 15 20.92 25.19 7.84
C ARG A 15 19.63 24.40 8.07
N ARG A 16 18.73 24.88 8.92
CA ARG A 16 17.42 24.26 9.15
C ARG A 16 16.57 24.29 7.88
N LEU A 17 16.53 25.42 7.18
CA LEU A 17 15.78 25.57 5.93
C LEU A 17 16.27 24.60 4.85
N GLN A 18 17.58 24.46 4.67
CA GLN A 18 18.16 23.51 3.72
C GLN A 18 17.79 22.05 4.08
N ASN A 19 17.87 21.71 5.37
CA ASN A 19 17.49 20.37 5.84
C ASN A 19 15.98 20.11 5.63
N ASP A 20 15.12 21.09 5.89
CA ASP A 20 13.67 20.98 5.72
C ASP A 20 13.29 20.86 4.24
N GLU A 21 13.95 21.59 3.34
CA GLU A 21 13.77 21.47 1.89
C GLU A 21 14.18 20.07 1.38
N GLN A 22 15.37 19.59 1.80
CA GLN A 22 15.84 18.25 1.45
C GLN A 22 14.89 17.17 1.99
N TYR A 23 14.44 17.33 3.23
CA TYR A 23 13.44 16.44 3.81
C TYR A 23 12.14 16.42 2.99
N CYS A 24 11.63 17.59 2.59
CA CYS A 24 10.43 17.65 1.74
C CYS A 24 10.60 16.96 0.40
N GLN A 25 11.78 17.07 -0.24
CA GLN A 25 12.07 16.37 -1.49
C GLN A 25 12.08 14.85 -1.31
N MET A 26 12.74 14.34 -0.25
CA MET A 26 12.76 12.91 0.06
C MET A 26 11.35 12.39 0.35
N VAL A 27 10.60 13.08 1.19
CA VAL A 27 9.24 12.67 1.58
C VAL A 27 8.28 12.68 0.40
N ARG A 28 8.41 13.62 -0.55
CA ARG A 28 7.60 13.63 -1.77
C ARG A 28 7.80 12.34 -2.58
N LYS A 29 9.04 11.87 -2.68
CA LYS A 29 9.36 10.59 -3.33
C LYS A 29 8.77 9.41 -2.56
N ASP A 30 8.90 9.40 -1.23
CA ASP A 30 8.35 8.33 -0.38
C ASP A 30 6.81 8.29 -0.44
N LEU A 31 6.15 9.45 -0.46
CA LEU A 31 4.70 9.53 -0.64
C LEU A 31 4.25 8.96 -1.98
N SER A 32 4.97 9.26 -3.07
CA SER A 32 4.69 8.69 -4.39
C SER A 32 4.87 7.17 -4.40
N MET A 33 5.90 6.65 -3.74
CA MET A 33 6.14 5.21 -3.63
C MET A 33 5.05 4.52 -2.81
N LEU A 34 4.64 5.09 -1.67
CA LEU A 34 3.53 4.59 -0.85
C LEU A 34 2.18 4.61 -1.60
N GLU A 35 1.95 5.61 -2.46
CA GLU A 35 0.76 5.65 -3.33
C GLU A 35 0.76 4.47 -4.32
N GLY A 36 1.91 4.18 -4.94
CA GLY A 36 2.07 3.02 -5.83
C GLY A 36 1.85 1.69 -5.10
N GLU A 37 2.42 1.53 -3.90
CA GLU A 37 2.21 0.33 -3.07
C GLU A 37 0.73 0.16 -2.70
N LYS A 38 0.06 1.23 -2.33
CA LYS A 38 -1.38 1.22 -2.01
C LYS A 38 -2.23 0.82 -3.22
N MET A 39 -1.88 1.29 -4.43
CA MET A 39 -2.57 0.88 -5.66
C MET A 39 -2.35 -0.61 -5.95
N GLY A 40 -1.13 -1.12 -5.85
CA GLY A 40 -0.83 -2.54 -6.03
C GLY A 40 -1.59 -3.43 -5.02
N LEU A 41 -1.64 -3.04 -3.74
CA LEU A 41 -2.39 -3.78 -2.72
C LEU A 41 -3.91 -3.77 -2.97
N ARG A 42 -4.46 -2.70 -3.54
CA ARG A 42 -5.89 -2.66 -3.94
C ARG A 42 -6.16 -3.61 -5.10
N GLU A 43 -5.29 -3.65 -6.09
CA GLU A 43 -5.38 -4.58 -7.21
C GLU A 43 -5.28 -6.03 -6.74
N ASP A 44 -4.36 -6.33 -5.81
CA ASP A 44 -4.26 -7.65 -5.18
C ASP A 44 -5.56 -8.07 -4.48
N ILE A 45 -6.20 -7.15 -3.74
CA ILE A 45 -7.47 -7.40 -3.08
C ILE A 45 -8.56 -7.68 -4.11
N GLU A 46 -8.66 -6.89 -5.17
CA GLU A 46 -9.64 -7.06 -6.23
C GLU A 46 -9.45 -8.40 -6.94
N ASN A 47 -8.21 -8.76 -7.26
CA ASN A 47 -7.87 -10.06 -7.85
C ASN A 47 -8.25 -11.23 -6.92
N CYS A 48 -8.04 -11.09 -5.60
CA CYS A 48 -8.46 -12.08 -4.62
C CYS A 48 -9.99 -12.21 -4.54
N VAL A 49 -10.73 -11.11 -4.61
CA VAL A 49 -12.21 -11.09 -4.64
C VAL A 49 -12.72 -11.81 -5.89
N ASN A 50 -12.18 -11.47 -7.07
CA ASN A 50 -12.54 -12.07 -8.33
C ASN A 50 -12.23 -13.59 -8.35
N ARG A 51 -11.06 -13.97 -7.84
CA ARG A 51 -10.67 -15.37 -7.68
C ARG A 51 -11.63 -16.13 -6.78
N ARG A 52 -12.03 -15.54 -5.65
CA ARG A 52 -13.01 -16.13 -4.74
C ARG A 52 -14.37 -16.31 -5.40
N HIS A 53 -14.81 -15.33 -6.19
CA HIS A 53 -16.07 -15.44 -6.94
C HIS A 53 -16.02 -16.56 -7.96
N ASN A 54 -14.92 -16.70 -8.71
CA ASN A 54 -14.72 -17.79 -9.66
C ASN A 54 -14.68 -19.15 -8.96
N VAL A 55 -13.96 -19.29 -7.84
CA VAL A 55 -13.93 -20.53 -7.04
C VAL A 55 -15.33 -20.91 -6.56
N LYS A 56 -16.13 -19.93 -6.10
CA LYS A 56 -17.51 -20.15 -5.68
C LYS A 56 -18.37 -20.66 -6.84
N ASN A 57 -18.28 -20.03 -8.01
CA ASN A 57 -19.04 -20.43 -9.19
C ASN A 57 -18.67 -21.85 -9.66
N ILE A 58 -17.37 -22.16 -9.74
CA ILE A 58 -16.88 -23.50 -10.09
C ILE A 58 -17.36 -24.54 -9.06
N SER A 59 -17.34 -24.20 -7.79
CA SER A 59 -17.84 -25.08 -6.72
C SER A 59 -19.33 -25.39 -6.89
N ILE A 60 -20.15 -24.39 -7.19
CA ILE A 60 -21.60 -24.58 -7.41
C ILE A 60 -21.84 -25.49 -8.64
N ILE A 61 -21.16 -25.21 -9.76
CA ILE A 61 -21.26 -26.00 -10.98
C ILE A 61 -20.82 -27.44 -10.71
N GLY A 62 -19.72 -27.64 -9.99
CA GLY A 62 -19.24 -28.97 -9.60
C GLY A 62 -20.25 -29.75 -8.75
N VAL A 63 -20.86 -29.13 -7.75
CA VAL A 63 -21.86 -29.74 -6.89
C VAL A 63 -23.10 -30.12 -7.72
N VAL A 64 -23.58 -29.24 -8.60
CA VAL A 64 -24.73 -29.54 -9.47
C VAL A 64 -24.45 -30.72 -10.42
N ALA A 65 -23.24 -30.75 -11.03
CA ALA A 65 -22.82 -31.85 -11.88
C ALA A 65 -22.79 -33.20 -11.12
N ILE A 66 -22.27 -33.19 -9.90
CA ILE A 66 -22.20 -34.37 -9.03
C ILE A 66 -23.62 -34.89 -8.71
N ILE A 67 -24.54 -34.00 -8.33
CA ILE A 67 -25.93 -34.35 -8.04
C ILE A 67 -26.60 -34.98 -9.30
N ALA A 68 -26.40 -34.38 -10.48
CA ALA A 68 -26.92 -34.88 -11.73
C ALA A 68 -26.41 -36.28 -12.06
N ILE A 69 -25.14 -36.58 -11.83
CA ILE A 69 -24.54 -37.90 -12.02
C ILE A 69 -25.15 -38.92 -11.05
N LEU A 70 -25.34 -38.56 -9.78
CA LEU A 70 -25.94 -39.42 -8.78
C LEU A 70 -27.39 -39.78 -9.13
N ILE A 71 -28.19 -38.80 -9.59
CA ILE A 71 -29.57 -39.01 -10.04
C ILE A 71 -29.57 -39.92 -11.27
N TYR A 72 -28.70 -39.70 -12.26
CA TYR A 72 -28.58 -40.53 -13.44
C TYR A 72 -28.23 -41.97 -13.10
N MET A 73 -27.30 -42.21 -12.17
CA MET A 73 -26.95 -43.55 -11.71
C MET A 73 -28.12 -44.23 -10.98
N GLY A 74 -28.88 -43.50 -10.15
CA GLY A 74 -30.05 -44.00 -9.45
C GLY A 74 -31.16 -44.44 -10.40
N VAL A 75 -31.47 -43.61 -11.38
CA VAL A 75 -32.54 -43.88 -12.36
C VAL A 75 -32.13 -45.01 -13.33
N SER A 76 -30.85 -45.09 -13.69
CA SER A 76 -30.35 -46.14 -14.61
C SER A 76 -30.26 -47.52 -13.99
N GLY A 77 -30.67 -47.70 -12.71
CA GLY A 77 -30.64 -49.01 -12.04
C GLY A 77 -29.23 -49.59 -11.85
N LYS A 78 -28.18 -48.80 -12.07
CA LYS A 78 -26.77 -49.21 -11.94
C LYS A 78 -26.29 -49.23 -10.47
N ILE A 79 -27.12 -48.77 -9.56
CA ILE A 79 -26.92 -48.95 -8.12
C ILE A 79 -27.61 -50.26 -7.75
N VAL A 80 -26.93 -51.38 -8.00
CA VAL A 80 -27.44 -52.70 -7.65
C VAL A 80 -27.00 -53.01 -6.21
N PRO A 81 -27.93 -53.58 -5.38
CA PRO A 81 -27.63 -53.94 -3.99
C PRO A 81 -26.66 -55.12 -3.83
N SER A 82 -26.19 -55.72 -4.90
CA SER A 82 -25.32 -56.89 -4.87
C SER A 82 -23.84 -56.57 -5.10
N GLY A 83 -23.12 -56.44 -4.06
CA GLY A 83 -21.74 -56.91 -3.85
C GLY A 83 -20.61 -56.01 -4.35
N ASP A 84 -20.56 -55.52 -5.56
CA ASP A 84 -19.40 -54.82 -6.11
C ASP A 84 -19.69 -53.38 -6.56
N ASN A 85 -19.95 -52.52 -5.56
CA ASN A 85 -20.15 -51.07 -5.82
C ASN A 85 -18.82 -50.32 -5.91
N TYR A 86 -17.76 -50.93 -6.49
CA TYR A 86 -16.44 -50.32 -6.65
C TYR A 86 -16.52 -48.93 -7.35
N LEU A 87 -17.37 -48.84 -8.37
CA LEU A 87 -17.56 -47.60 -9.14
C LEU A 87 -18.18 -46.48 -8.27
N LEU A 88 -19.14 -46.83 -7.40
CA LEU A 88 -19.75 -45.89 -6.46
C LEU A 88 -18.74 -45.42 -5.39
N THR A 89 -17.90 -46.32 -4.89
CA THR A 89 -16.85 -46.00 -3.91
C THR A 89 -15.81 -45.06 -4.51
N VAL A 90 -15.35 -45.29 -5.74
CA VAL A 90 -14.42 -44.42 -6.46
C VAL A 90 -15.04 -43.02 -6.69
N MET A 91 -16.29 -42.93 -7.08
CA MET A 91 -17.00 -41.67 -7.27
C MET A 91 -17.09 -40.87 -5.95
N LEU A 92 -17.43 -41.50 -4.84
CA LEU A 92 -17.47 -40.85 -3.52
C LEU A 92 -16.09 -40.35 -3.11
N PHE A 93 -15.04 -41.11 -3.41
CA PHE A 93 -13.69 -40.70 -3.12
C PHE A 93 -13.28 -39.43 -3.93
N ILE A 94 -13.56 -39.43 -5.24
CA ILE A 94 -13.29 -38.25 -6.11
C ILE A 94 -14.07 -37.04 -5.60
N MET A 95 -15.33 -37.24 -5.20
CA MET A 95 -16.18 -36.18 -4.64
C MET A 95 -15.58 -35.58 -3.37
N THR A 96 -15.11 -36.41 -2.47
CA THR A 96 -14.47 -35.97 -1.21
C THR A 96 -13.22 -35.16 -1.48
N VAL A 97 -12.34 -35.62 -2.37
CA VAL A 97 -11.13 -34.93 -2.78
C VAL A 97 -11.46 -33.55 -3.41
N PHE A 98 -12.50 -33.52 -4.26
CA PHE A 98 -12.95 -32.25 -4.88
C PHE A 98 -13.45 -31.25 -3.84
N ILE A 99 -14.24 -31.65 -2.87
CA ILE A 99 -14.77 -30.80 -1.81
C ILE A 99 -13.60 -30.24 -0.95
N VAL A 100 -12.68 -31.12 -0.54
CA VAL A 100 -11.50 -30.70 0.25
C VAL A 100 -10.64 -29.70 -0.54
N PHE A 101 -10.40 -29.97 -1.82
CA PHE A 101 -9.63 -29.08 -2.69
C PHE A 101 -10.29 -27.69 -2.81
N MET A 102 -11.59 -27.63 -3.05
CA MET A 102 -12.34 -26.36 -3.12
C MET A 102 -12.33 -25.61 -1.80
N PHE A 103 -12.43 -26.33 -0.67
CA PHE A 103 -12.34 -25.73 0.65
C PHE A 103 -10.97 -25.07 0.89
N VAL A 104 -9.88 -25.75 0.53
CA VAL A 104 -8.51 -25.23 0.68
C VAL A 104 -8.31 -23.99 -0.21
N LEU A 105 -8.76 -24.03 -1.46
CA LEU A 105 -8.67 -22.88 -2.37
C LEU A 105 -9.40 -21.66 -1.84
N ASN A 106 -10.63 -21.85 -1.34
CA ASN A 106 -11.41 -20.75 -0.76
C ASN A 106 -10.76 -20.20 0.51
N ARG A 107 -10.23 -21.05 1.38
CA ARG A 107 -9.52 -20.64 2.61
C ARG A 107 -8.28 -19.83 2.30
N ASN A 108 -7.48 -20.25 1.31
CA ASN A 108 -6.29 -19.55 0.89
C ASN A 108 -6.62 -18.16 0.30
N ALA A 109 -7.66 -18.07 -0.53
CA ALA A 109 -8.12 -16.79 -1.10
C ALA A 109 -8.55 -15.80 0.00
N VAL A 110 -9.32 -16.26 0.99
CA VAL A 110 -9.75 -15.43 2.14
C VAL A 110 -8.56 -14.99 3.00
N TYR A 111 -7.60 -15.88 3.24
CA TYR A 111 -6.41 -15.55 4.01
C TYR A 111 -5.57 -14.47 3.33
N THR A 112 -5.29 -14.64 2.03
CA THR A 112 -4.52 -13.67 1.24
C THR A 112 -5.22 -12.31 1.19
N MET A 113 -6.54 -12.29 0.98
CA MET A 113 -7.34 -11.06 1.00
C MET A 113 -7.21 -10.30 2.33
N LYS A 114 -7.41 -10.99 3.46
CA LYS A 114 -7.26 -10.38 4.79
C LYS A 114 -5.85 -9.86 5.07
N LEU A 115 -4.83 -10.56 4.57
CA LEU A 115 -3.44 -10.13 4.70
C LEU A 115 -3.18 -8.85 3.89
N SER A 116 -3.67 -8.78 2.65
CA SER A 116 -3.55 -7.60 1.79
C SER A 116 -4.33 -6.40 2.34
N GLU A 117 -5.54 -6.62 2.88
CA GLU A 117 -6.31 -5.57 3.59
C GLU A 117 -5.54 -5.01 4.79
N LYS A 118 -4.93 -5.88 5.60
CA LYS A 118 -4.12 -5.43 6.75
C LYS A 118 -2.90 -4.63 6.32
N LYS A 119 -2.22 -5.04 5.25
CA LYS A 119 -1.10 -4.30 4.67
C LYS A 119 -1.57 -2.95 4.10
N LEU A 120 -2.69 -2.91 3.40
CA LEU A 120 -3.28 -1.69 2.85
C LEU A 120 -3.61 -0.69 3.96
N ASN A 121 -4.27 -1.12 5.04
CA ASN A 121 -4.58 -0.26 6.17
C ASN A 121 -3.32 0.30 6.83
N ARG A 122 -2.26 -0.51 6.94
CA ARG A 122 -0.97 -0.06 7.46
C ARG A 122 -0.31 0.98 6.54
N ALA A 123 -0.34 0.76 5.22
CA ALA A 123 0.19 1.70 4.23
C ALA A 123 -0.57 3.05 4.27
N ILE A 124 -1.91 3.01 4.38
CA ILE A 124 -2.73 4.22 4.51
C ILE A 124 -2.39 4.99 5.80
N MET A 125 -2.26 4.30 6.94
CA MET A 125 -1.89 4.95 8.21
C MET A 125 -0.51 5.60 8.12
N LEU A 126 0.47 4.90 7.53
CA LEU A 126 1.81 5.43 7.34
C LEU A 126 1.81 6.64 6.41
N GLN A 127 1.12 6.55 5.29
CA GLN A 127 0.96 7.66 4.34
C GLN A 127 0.35 8.90 5.01
N ASN A 128 -0.71 8.73 5.80
CA ASN A 128 -1.35 9.84 6.51
C ASN A 128 -0.39 10.49 7.52
N LYS A 129 0.36 9.67 8.29
CA LYS A 129 1.35 10.17 9.25
C LYS A 129 2.47 10.98 8.55
N VAL A 130 2.99 10.45 7.46
CA VAL A 130 4.04 11.11 6.67
C VAL A 130 3.51 12.38 6.02
N LYS A 131 2.27 12.37 5.49
CA LYS A 131 1.63 13.53 4.88
C LYS A 131 1.42 14.67 5.87
N ILE A 132 0.97 14.37 7.10
CA ILE A 132 0.81 15.40 8.15
C ILE A 132 2.16 16.05 8.45
N LYS A 133 3.21 15.24 8.65
CA LYS A 133 4.56 15.77 8.91
C LYS A 133 5.07 16.61 7.74
N TYR A 134 4.86 16.15 6.50
CA TYR A 134 5.21 16.89 5.30
C TYR A 134 4.53 18.28 5.24
N ILE A 135 3.21 18.33 5.46
CA ILE A 135 2.45 19.59 5.45
C ILE A 135 2.99 20.55 6.53
N ASN A 136 3.26 20.05 7.73
CA ASN A 136 3.81 20.87 8.80
C ASN A 136 5.18 21.43 8.42
N THR A 137 6.06 20.61 7.81
CA THR A 137 7.38 21.09 7.36
C THR A 137 7.26 22.12 6.23
N VAL A 138 6.36 21.90 5.25
CA VAL A 138 6.09 22.87 4.17
C VAL A 138 5.62 24.20 4.76
N ASN A 139 4.67 24.19 5.70
CA ASN A 139 4.20 25.42 6.35
C ASN A 139 5.33 26.13 7.11
N THR A 140 6.25 25.37 7.73
CA THR A 140 7.44 25.95 8.39
C THR A 140 8.36 26.62 7.37
N ILE A 141 8.62 26.00 6.23
CA ILE A 141 9.42 26.55 5.13
C ILE A 141 8.77 27.83 4.59
N GLU A 142 7.48 27.80 4.30
CA GLU A 142 6.72 28.98 3.82
C GLU A 142 6.77 30.13 4.82
N TYR A 143 6.63 29.84 6.10
CA TYR A 143 6.79 30.85 7.15
C TYR A 143 8.20 31.46 7.14
N GLN A 144 9.24 30.65 6.99
CA GLN A 144 10.64 31.13 6.93
C GLN A 144 10.86 31.96 5.67
N TYR A 145 10.33 31.57 4.51
CA TYR A 145 10.39 32.37 3.29
C TYR A 145 9.75 33.76 3.48
N ALA A 146 8.56 33.78 4.09
CA ALA A 146 7.87 35.04 4.38
C ALA A 146 8.65 35.90 5.38
N LYS A 147 9.20 35.28 6.43
CA LYS A 147 9.95 35.97 7.49
C LYS A 147 11.22 36.63 6.95
N TYR A 148 11.94 35.96 6.08
CA TYR A 148 13.23 36.44 5.54
C TYR A 148 13.11 37.13 4.17
N GLY A 149 11.93 37.14 3.56
CA GLY A 149 11.68 37.74 2.25
C GLY A 149 12.40 37.02 1.10
N ILE A 150 12.57 35.70 1.22
CA ILE A 150 13.30 34.83 0.28
C ILE A 150 12.33 33.88 -0.45
N LYS A 151 12.79 33.30 -1.57
CA LYS A 151 12.00 32.33 -2.35
C LYS A 151 12.45 30.88 -2.18
N ASN A 152 13.70 30.67 -1.80
CA ASN A 152 14.30 29.36 -1.59
C ASN A 152 15.55 29.47 -0.72
N SER A 153 16.10 28.35 -0.27
CA SER A 153 17.32 28.31 0.54
C SER A 153 18.55 28.82 -0.18
N TYR A 154 18.60 28.70 -1.51
CA TYR A 154 19.71 29.20 -2.32
C TYR A 154 19.74 30.74 -2.33
N ASP A 155 18.60 31.41 -2.49
CA ASP A 155 18.49 32.86 -2.39
C ASP A 155 18.92 33.36 -1.01
N PHE A 156 18.59 32.60 0.04
CA PHE A 156 19.00 32.92 1.41
C PHE A 156 20.50 32.77 1.59
N ALA A 157 21.12 31.70 1.08
CA ALA A 157 22.55 31.49 1.13
C ALA A 157 23.32 32.63 0.43
N ASN A 158 22.90 32.99 -0.78
CA ASN A 158 23.52 34.11 -1.52
C ASN A 158 23.39 35.44 -0.77
N ALA A 159 22.21 35.74 -0.22
CA ALA A 159 22.00 36.96 0.55
C ALA A 159 22.89 37.02 1.82
N TYR A 160 23.07 35.84 2.45
CA TYR A 160 23.94 35.72 3.63
C TYR A 160 25.44 35.86 3.27
N GLU A 161 25.90 35.24 2.17
CA GLU A 161 27.27 35.43 1.66
C GLU A 161 27.56 36.87 1.31
N MET A 162 26.67 37.56 0.60
CA MET A 162 26.83 38.99 0.28
C MET A 162 26.92 39.82 1.56
N TYR A 163 26.13 39.52 2.58
CA TYR A 163 26.21 40.20 3.87
C TYR A 163 27.57 39.99 4.54
N LEU A 164 28.12 38.77 4.54
CA LEU A 164 29.42 38.45 5.12
C LEU A 164 30.56 39.15 4.38
N ASP A 165 30.49 39.26 3.06
CA ASP A 165 31.51 39.99 2.28
C ASP A 165 31.45 41.48 2.52
N ASP A 166 30.29 42.11 2.55
CA ASP A 166 30.07 43.49 2.94
C ASP A 166 30.57 43.80 4.36
N LYS A 167 30.43 42.83 5.27
CA LYS A 167 30.93 42.96 6.64
C LYS A 167 32.47 42.99 6.67
N LYS A 168 33.12 42.05 5.97
CA LYS A 168 34.57 41.96 5.86
C LYS A 168 35.19 43.23 5.24
N GLU A 169 34.52 43.82 4.22
CA GLU A 169 34.98 45.07 3.61
C GLU A 169 34.89 46.26 4.55
N ARG A 170 33.88 46.30 5.43
CA ARG A 170 33.71 47.38 6.43
C ARG A 170 34.67 47.26 7.62
N GLU A 171 35.19 46.08 7.88
CA GLU A 171 36.14 45.81 8.97
C GLU A 171 37.62 45.98 8.52
N ARG A 172 37.87 46.14 7.21
CA ARG A 172 39.18 46.47 6.62
C ARG A 172 39.37 47.97 6.52
#